data_331ae1a35fd62576e2d85155b0d31ba1
#
_entry.id   331ae1a35fd62576e2d85155b0d31ba1
#
_cell.length_a   1.000
_cell.length_b   1.000
_cell.length_c   1.000
_cell.angle_alpha   90.00
_cell.angle_beta   90.00
_cell.angle_gamma   90.00
#
_symmetry.space_group_name_H-M   'P 1'
#
loop_
_entity.id
_entity.type
_entity.pdbx_description
1 polymer ?
#
loop_
_entity_poly.entity_id
_entity_poly.type
_entity_poly.pdbx_seq_one_letter_code
_entity_poly.pdbx_strand_id
1 'polypeptide(L)'
;RIVNEEGSMLKKGDTILVLANPELMREIEDERDNWENQRYTYKEREIEMEQKSLSLKQQTLQAQYEMSRLQKSFGLEKEEYQMGIKSKAQLEVSEEEYNYNLQKTALQMESLRHDSTMTVVRKELLRNEMERGQKKYLRSMDRLDGLVVRAPIDGQLSYVNATPGQQV
;
A
#
# COMPACT_ATOMS: atom_id res chain seq x y z
N ARG A 1 -12.74 27.34 27.85
CA ARG A 1 -13.96 28.11 27.64
C ARG A 1 -15.14 27.35 28.22
N ILE A 2 -15.93 27.96 29.11
CA ILE A 2 -17.19 27.41 29.59
C ILE A 2 -18.26 27.69 28.54
N VAL A 3 -19.02 26.64 28.17
CA VAL A 3 -20.07 26.71 27.12
C VAL A 3 -21.44 26.78 27.76
N ASN A 4 -21.68 26.01 28.83
CA ASN A 4 -22.92 26.03 29.59
C ASN A 4 -22.64 26.39 31.03
N GLU A 5 -23.47 27.31 31.59
CA GLU A 5 -23.34 27.83 32.93
C GLU A 5 -24.04 26.92 33.95
N GLU A 6 -23.72 27.14 35.23
CA GLU A 6 -24.37 26.47 36.34
C GLU A 6 -25.91 26.70 36.31
N GLY A 7 -26.67 25.68 36.60
CA GLY A 7 -28.12 25.70 36.55
C GLY A 7 -28.72 25.30 35.19
N SER A 8 -27.92 25.17 34.12
CA SER A 8 -28.40 24.77 32.79
C SER A 8 -28.87 23.32 32.77
N MET A 9 -29.99 23.06 32.06
CA MET A 9 -30.47 21.71 31.77
C MET A 9 -29.72 21.16 30.56
N LEU A 10 -29.02 20.07 30.75
CA LEU A 10 -28.19 19.41 29.71
C LEU A 10 -28.73 18.04 29.41
N LYS A 11 -28.58 17.65 28.13
CA LYS A 11 -28.76 16.27 27.66
C LYS A 11 -27.41 15.56 27.59
N LYS A 12 -27.43 14.26 27.70
CA LYS A 12 -26.26 13.42 27.50
C LYS A 12 -25.54 13.77 26.20
N GLY A 13 -24.27 14.12 26.29
CA GLY A 13 -23.43 14.52 25.14
C GLY A 13 -23.30 16.03 24.94
N ASP A 14 -24.13 16.86 25.60
CA ASP A 14 -24.02 18.33 25.52
C ASP A 14 -22.65 18.79 26.09
N THR A 15 -22.05 19.76 25.41
CA THR A 15 -20.73 20.28 25.79
C THR A 15 -20.88 21.18 27.05
N ILE A 16 -20.16 20.84 28.09
CA ILE A 16 -20.09 21.65 29.35
C ILE A 16 -19.03 22.73 29.20
N LEU A 17 -17.81 22.34 28.92
CA LEU A 17 -16.69 23.23 28.71
C LEU A 17 -15.70 22.68 27.70
N VAL A 18 -14.90 23.58 27.12
CA VAL A 18 -13.81 23.24 26.22
C VAL A 18 -12.52 23.73 26.85
N LEU A 19 -11.59 22.79 27.06
CA LEU A 19 -10.23 23.07 27.47
C LEU A 19 -9.44 23.61 26.26
N ALA A 20 -8.56 24.58 26.51
CA ALA A 20 -7.62 25.05 25.49
C ALA A 20 -6.25 24.48 25.82
N ASN A 21 -5.69 23.74 24.86
CA ASN A 21 -4.32 23.27 24.93
C ASN A 21 -3.62 23.60 23.59
N PRO A 22 -2.99 24.81 23.51
CA PRO A 22 -2.34 25.25 22.26
C PRO A 22 -1.17 24.34 21.85
N GLU A 23 -0.51 23.72 22.82
CA GLU A 23 0.61 22.80 22.55
C GLU A 23 0.11 21.51 21.90
N LEU A 24 -0.97 20.93 22.44
CA LEU A 24 -1.61 19.76 21.84
C LEU A 24 -2.15 20.07 20.44
N MET A 25 -2.71 21.26 20.23
CA MET A 25 -3.20 21.66 18.90
C MET A 25 -2.07 21.72 17.87
N ARG A 26 -0.92 22.30 18.24
CA ARG A 26 0.26 22.32 17.36
C ARG A 26 0.78 20.90 17.08
N GLU A 27 0.89 20.06 18.12
CA GLU A 27 1.30 18.66 17.97
C GLU A 27 0.41 17.92 16.97
N ILE A 28 -0.90 18.16 17.00
CA ILE A 28 -1.86 17.52 16.10
C ILE A 28 -1.76 18.11 14.67
N GLU A 29 -1.53 19.40 14.53
CA GLU A 29 -1.26 20.01 13.22
C GLU A 29 0.02 19.43 12.60
N ASP A 30 1.09 19.30 13.37
CA ASP A 30 2.35 18.67 12.92
C ASP A 30 2.14 17.21 12.51
N GLU A 31 1.37 16.44 13.29
CA GLU A 31 1.02 15.04 12.94
C GLU A 31 0.14 14.96 11.69
N ARG A 32 -0.78 15.91 11.49
CA ARG A 32 -1.58 15.99 10.26
C ARG A 32 -0.70 16.24 9.05
N ASP A 33 0.17 17.24 9.12
CA ASP A 33 1.04 17.62 8.02
C ASP A 33 2.05 16.51 7.69
N ASN A 34 2.55 15.83 8.72
CA ASN A 34 3.39 14.65 8.58
C ASN A 34 2.64 13.49 7.90
N TRP A 35 1.39 13.23 8.34
CA TRP A 35 0.55 12.21 7.70
C TRP A 35 0.22 12.55 6.24
N GLU A 36 -0.09 13.80 5.92
CA GLU A 36 -0.36 14.23 4.55
C GLU A 36 0.86 14.03 3.65
N ASN A 37 2.06 14.44 4.11
CA ASN A 37 3.31 14.23 3.39
C ASN A 37 3.61 12.73 3.18
N GLN A 38 3.44 11.90 4.21
CA GLN A 38 3.58 10.46 4.10
C GLN A 38 2.59 9.87 3.09
N ARG A 39 1.34 10.32 3.10
CA ARG A 39 0.30 9.85 2.16
C ARG A 39 0.69 10.13 0.70
N TYR A 40 1.28 11.29 0.41
CA TYR A 40 1.79 11.59 -0.95
C TYR A 40 2.93 10.66 -1.34
N THR A 41 3.89 10.44 -0.46
CA THR A 41 5.01 9.52 -0.69
C THR A 41 4.52 8.07 -0.89
N TYR A 42 3.52 7.61 -0.13
CA TYR A 42 2.91 6.30 -0.32
C TYR A 42 2.22 6.18 -1.68
N LYS A 43 1.52 7.24 -2.10
CA LYS A 43 0.84 7.25 -3.40
C LYS A 43 1.82 7.18 -4.56
N GLU A 44 2.91 7.92 -4.48
CA GLU A 44 4.01 7.88 -5.45
C GLU A 44 4.58 6.47 -5.56
N ARG A 45 4.96 5.85 -4.43
CA ARG A 45 5.46 4.47 -4.39
C ARG A 45 4.46 3.45 -4.88
N GLU A 46 3.17 3.64 -4.62
CA GLU A 46 2.11 2.77 -5.15
C GLU A 46 2.09 2.78 -6.67
N ILE A 47 2.17 3.98 -7.28
CA ILE A 47 2.24 4.15 -8.74
C ILE A 47 3.49 3.49 -9.31
N GLU A 48 4.66 3.67 -8.69
CA GLU A 48 5.90 3.00 -9.10
C GLU A 48 5.76 1.47 -9.08
N MET A 49 5.14 0.92 -8.02
CA MET A 49 4.91 -0.52 -7.92
C MET A 49 3.92 -1.02 -8.98
N GLU A 50 2.93 -0.23 -9.37
CA GLU A 50 2.01 -0.56 -10.46
C GLU A 50 2.72 -0.57 -11.81
N GLN A 51 3.52 0.43 -12.10
CA GLN A 51 4.35 0.48 -13.30
C GLN A 51 5.30 -0.72 -13.38
N LYS A 52 5.96 -1.06 -12.27
CA LYS A 52 6.81 -2.25 -12.18
C LYS A 52 6.04 -3.54 -12.45
N SER A 53 4.83 -3.66 -11.88
CA SER A 53 3.96 -4.83 -12.11
C SER A 53 3.57 -4.97 -13.58
N LEU A 54 3.22 -3.87 -14.26
CA LEU A 54 2.90 -3.87 -15.69
C LEU A 54 4.11 -4.25 -16.54
N SER A 55 5.28 -3.70 -16.24
CA SER A 55 6.54 -4.05 -16.91
C SER A 55 6.87 -5.54 -16.79
N LEU A 56 6.73 -6.11 -15.59
CA LEU A 56 6.96 -7.55 -15.36
C LEU A 56 5.97 -8.42 -16.13
N LYS A 57 4.70 -8.02 -16.22
CA LYS A 57 3.69 -8.71 -17.04
C LYS A 57 4.06 -8.70 -18.52
N GLN A 58 4.50 -7.55 -19.03
CA GLN A 58 4.95 -7.43 -20.42
C GLN A 58 6.15 -8.33 -20.71
N GLN A 59 7.16 -8.33 -19.83
CA GLN A 59 8.35 -9.19 -19.97
C GLN A 59 7.99 -10.67 -19.90
N THR A 60 7.06 -11.05 -19.03
CA THR A 60 6.57 -12.44 -18.93
C THR A 60 5.87 -12.87 -20.22
N LEU A 61 5.02 -12.01 -20.78
CA LEU A 61 4.34 -12.29 -22.05
C LEU A 61 5.34 -12.46 -23.20
N GLN A 62 6.36 -11.61 -23.24
CA GLN A 62 7.43 -11.71 -24.24
C GLN A 62 8.21 -13.02 -24.10
N ALA A 63 8.60 -13.41 -22.88
CA ALA A 63 9.29 -14.70 -22.65
C ALA A 63 8.43 -15.91 -23.02
N GLN A 64 7.12 -15.87 -22.75
CA GLN A 64 6.18 -16.91 -23.18
C GLN A 64 6.08 -17.00 -24.72
N TYR A 65 6.02 -15.86 -25.39
CA TYR A 65 6.00 -15.82 -26.85
C TYR A 65 7.28 -16.40 -27.46
N GLU A 66 8.45 -16.01 -26.92
CA GLU A 66 9.74 -16.55 -27.37
C GLU A 66 9.83 -18.07 -27.20
N MET A 67 9.36 -18.58 -26.04
CA MET A 67 9.31 -20.03 -25.80
C MET A 67 8.41 -20.74 -26.81
N SER A 68 7.23 -20.21 -27.09
CA SER A 68 6.32 -20.77 -28.08
C SER A 68 6.93 -20.75 -29.50
N ARG A 69 7.65 -19.69 -29.86
CA ARG A 69 8.35 -19.55 -31.12
C ARG A 69 9.46 -20.59 -31.25
N LEU A 70 10.29 -20.77 -30.21
CA LEU A 70 11.35 -21.77 -30.19
C LEU A 70 10.81 -23.19 -30.37
N GLN A 71 9.72 -23.54 -29.69
CA GLN A 71 9.07 -24.85 -29.84
C GLN A 71 8.58 -25.09 -31.26
N LYS A 72 7.94 -24.09 -31.86
CA LYS A 72 7.46 -24.19 -33.25
C LYS A 72 8.60 -24.31 -34.25
N SER A 73 9.65 -23.49 -34.11
CA SER A 73 10.83 -23.53 -34.97
C SER A 73 11.50 -24.89 -34.93
N PHE A 74 11.75 -25.43 -33.74
CA PHE A 74 12.36 -26.74 -33.58
C PHE A 74 11.44 -27.88 -34.09
N GLY A 75 10.13 -27.74 -33.94
CA GLY A 75 9.15 -28.66 -34.54
C GLY A 75 9.27 -28.76 -36.07
N LEU A 76 9.37 -27.59 -36.73
CA LEU A 76 9.59 -27.54 -38.18
C LEU A 76 10.93 -28.19 -38.61
N GLU A 77 12.00 -27.96 -37.85
CA GLU A 77 13.31 -28.57 -38.15
C GLU A 77 13.31 -30.11 -38.02
N LYS A 78 12.52 -30.64 -37.06
CA LYS A 78 12.27 -32.09 -36.98
C LYS A 78 11.51 -32.64 -38.17
N GLU A 79 10.49 -31.91 -38.64
CA GLU A 79 9.75 -32.29 -39.85
C GLU A 79 10.66 -32.27 -41.09
N GLU A 80 11.51 -31.26 -41.26
CA GLU A 80 12.50 -31.15 -42.33
C GLU A 80 13.49 -32.33 -42.33
N TYR A 81 13.93 -32.77 -41.13
CA TYR A 81 14.76 -33.97 -41.00
C TYR A 81 14.01 -35.23 -41.44
N GLN A 82 12.73 -35.39 -41.02
CA GLN A 82 11.91 -36.54 -41.38
C GLN A 82 11.67 -36.60 -42.89
N MET A 83 11.59 -35.46 -43.57
CA MET A 83 11.48 -35.34 -45.03
C MET A 83 12.82 -35.54 -45.75
N GLY A 84 13.92 -35.74 -45.01
CA GLY A 84 15.26 -35.91 -45.60
C GLY A 84 15.91 -34.60 -46.10
N ILE A 85 15.34 -33.44 -45.74
CA ILE A 85 15.86 -32.14 -46.15
C ILE A 85 17.09 -31.75 -45.27
N LYS A 86 17.08 -32.11 -43.98
CA LYS A 86 18.20 -31.90 -43.06
C LYS A 86 18.94 -33.18 -42.74
N SER A 87 20.24 -33.07 -42.52
CA SER A 87 21.07 -34.18 -42.02
C SER A 87 20.90 -34.40 -40.51
N LYS A 88 21.26 -35.59 -40.03
CA LYS A 88 21.24 -35.90 -38.59
C LYS A 88 22.11 -34.94 -37.78
N ALA A 89 23.33 -34.64 -38.28
CA ALA A 89 24.22 -33.71 -37.59
C ALA A 89 23.65 -32.30 -37.47
N GLN A 90 22.92 -31.82 -38.48
CA GLN A 90 22.23 -30.51 -38.39
C GLN A 90 21.10 -30.54 -37.39
N LEU A 91 20.33 -31.61 -37.28
CA LEU A 91 19.28 -31.76 -36.28
C LEU A 91 19.87 -31.77 -34.85
N GLU A 92 20.98 -32.52 -34.64
CA GLU A 92 21.65 -32.58 -33.33
C GLU A 92 22.10 -31.18 -32.86
N VAL A 93 22.70 -30.37 -33.74
CA VAL A 93 23.08 -28.98 -33.41
C VAL A 93 21.85 -28.13 -33.09
N SER A 94 20.79 -28.24 -33.87
CA SER A 94 19.54 -27.51 -33.62
C SER A 94 18.88 -27.95 -32.31
N GLU A 95 18.98 -29.22 -31.92
CA GLU A 95 18.47 -29.74 -30.66
C GLU A 95 19.24 -29.22 -29.45
N GLU A 96 20.57 -29.14 -29.54
CA GLU A 96 21.41 -28.54 -28.50
C GLU A 96 21.08 -27.06 -28.33
N GLU A 97 20.96 -26.32 -29.43
CA GLU A 97 20.58 -24.89 -29.40
C GLU A 97 19.17 -24.69 -28.83
N TYR A 98 18.21 -25.52 -29.24
CA TYR A 98 16.85 -25.48 -28.67
C TYR A 98 16.86 -25.75 -27.19
N ASN A 99 17.55 -26.79 -26.71
CA ASN A 99 17.61 -27.14 -25.28
C ASN A 99 18.27 -26.04 -24.45
N TYR A 100 19.34 -25.43 -24.96
CA TYR A 100 19.98 -24.29 -24.30
C TYR A 100 19.02 -23.09 -24.16
N ASN A 101 18.37 -22.70 -25.26
CA ASN A 101 17.43 -21.59 -25.27
C ASN A 101 16.18 -21.87 -24.40
N LEU A 102 15.72 -23.13 -24.37
CA LEU A 102 14.63 -23.56 -23.50
C LEU A 102 14.97 -23.36 -22.02
N GLN A 103 16.15 -23.85 -21.61
CA GLN A 103 16.62 -23.69 -20.21
C GLN A 103 16.81 -22.22 -19.85
N LYS A 104 17.42 -21.42 -20.74
CA LYS A 104 17.61 -19.97 -20.55
C LYS A 104 16.28 -19.25 -20.35
N THR A 105 15.29 -19.54 -21.21
CA THR A 105 13.97 -18.91 -21.11
C THR A 105 13.21 -19.37 -19.87
N ALA A 106 13.35 -20.64 -19.48
CA ALA A 106 12.75 -21.15 -18.24
C ALA A 106 13.30 -20.44 -17.00
N LEU A 107 14.62 -20.25 -16.90
CA LEU A 107 15.24 -19.50 -15.82
C LEU A 107 14.80 -18.02 -15.80
N GLN A 108 14.66 -17.42 -16.98
CA GLN A 108 14.14 -16.05 -17.10
C GLN A 108 12.70 -15.96 -16.59
N MET A 109 11.84 -16.90 -16.93
CA MET A 109 10.45 -16.95 -16.46
C MET A 109 10.37 -17.15 -14.95
N GLU A 110 11.24 -17.98 -14.37
CA GLU A 110 11.34 -18.19 -12.93
C GLU A 110 11.75 -16.90 -12.22
N SER A 111 12.75 -16.18 -12.73
CA SER A 111 13.17 -14.86 -12.20
C SER A 111 12.04 -13.84 -12.26
N LEU A 112 11.33 -13.75 -13.38
CA LEU A 112 10.18 -12.85 -13.54
C LEU A 112 9.03 -13.17 -12.58
N ARG A 113 8.78 -14.46 -12.32
CA ARG A 113 7.80 -14.92 -11.35
C ARG A 113 8.18 -14.52 -9.93
N HIS A 114 9.46 -14.71 -9.58
CA HIS A 114 9.99 -14.28 -8.29
C HIS A 114 9.85 -12.76 -8.10
N ASP A 115 10.26 -11.96 -9.10
CA ASP A 115 10.14 -10.50 -9.05
C ASP A 115 8.69 -10.04 -8.95
N SER A 116 7.78 -10.72 -9.63
CA SER A 116 6.34 -10.45 -9.52
C SER A 116 5.83 -10.69 -8.11
N THR A 117 6.22 -11.82 -7.50
CA THR A 117 5.86 -12.16 -6.11
C THR A 117 6.41 -11.12 -5.14
N MET A 118 7.68 -10.74 -5.28
CA MET A 118 8.31 -9.70 -4.46
C MET A 118 7.61 -8.34 -4.59
N THR A 119 7.13 -8.00 -5.79
CA THR A 119 6.38 -6.77 -6.03
C THR A 119 5.04 -6.79 -5.29
N VAL A 120 4.34 -7.92 -5.26
CA VAL A 120 3.09 -8.08 -4.49
C VAL A 120 3.35 -7.90 -3.00
N VAL A 121 4.38 -8.55 -2.45
CA VAL A 121 4.76 -8.42 -1.03
C VAL A 121 5.11 -6.97 -0.66
N ARG A 122 5.86 -6.29 -1.54
CA ARG A 122 6.19 -4.87 -1.33
C ARG A 122 4.96 -3.97 -1.31
N LYS A 123 3.98 -4.21 -2.19
CA LYS A 123 2.70 -3.50 -2.18
C LYS A 123 1.94 -3.69 -0.87
N GLU A 124 1.91 -4.91 -0.36
CA GLU A 124 1.26 -5.21 0.91
C GLU A 124 1.95 -4.54 2.10
N LEU A 125 3.28 -4.56 2.14
CA LEU A 125 4.05 -3.84 3.17
C LEU A 125 3.77 -2.33 3.13
N LEU A 126 3.77 -1.74 1.94
CA LEU A 126 3.47 -0.32 1.74
C LEU A 126 2.06 0.03 2.24
N ARG A 127 1.07 -0.80 1.93
CA ARG A 127 -0.30 -0.63 2.42
C ARG A 127 -0.38 -0.69 3.95
N ASN A 128 0.30 -1.65 4.56
CA ASN A 128 0.35 -1.79 6.01
C ASN A 128 1.01 -0.58 6.69
N GLU A 129 2.06 -0.02 6.10
CA GLU A 129 2.70 1.22 6.58
C GLU A 129 1.73 2.40 6.52
N MET A 130 1.03 2.56 5.40
CA MET A 130 0.00 3.60 5.23
C MET A 130 -1.11 3.48 6.27
N GLU A 131 -1.63 2.27 6.52
CA GLU A 131 -2.66 2.03 7.52
C GLU A 131 -2.17 2.35 8.95
N ARG A 132 -0.92 2.04 9.27
CA ARG A 132 -0.31 2.39 10.56
C ARG A 132 -0.18 3.91 10.73
N GLY A 133 0.27 4.62 9.70
CA GLY A 133 0.35 6.08 9.70
C GLY A 133 -1.02 6.72 9.89
N GLN A 134 -2.03 6.24 9.18
CA GLN A 134 -3.41 6.71 9.34
C GLN A 134 -3.95 6.49 10.76
N LYS A 135 -3.73 5.30 11.32
CA LYS A 135 -4.14 5.01 12.71
C LYS A 135 -3.45 5.90 13.72
N LYS A 136 -2.16 6.24 13.51
CA LYS A 136 -1.42 7.16 14.36
C LYS A 136 -2.06 8.56 14.34
N TYR A 137 -2.32 9.08 13.14
CA TYR A 137 -2.99 10.37 12.97
C TYR A 137 -4.39 10.39 13.60
N LEU A 138 -5.22 9.35 13.38
CA LEU A 138 -6.55 9.28 13.97
C LEU A 138 -6.50 9.28 15.51
N ARG A 139 -5.55 8.55 16.11
CA ARG A 139 -5.36 8.58 17.57
C ARG A 139 -4.95 9.95 18.10
N SER A 140 -4.18 10.72 17.33
CA SER A 140 -3.85 12.10 17.74
C SER A 140 -5.07 13.01 17.66
N MET A 141 -5.94 12.81 16.67
CA MET A 141 -7.23 13.52 16.59
C MET A 141 -8.19 13.18 17.74
N ASP A 142 -8.26 11.91 18.14
CA ASP A 142 -9.10 11.47 19.28
C ASP A 142 -8.71 12.20 20.59
N ARG A 143 -7.45 12.64 20.73
CA ARG A 143 -6.99 13.43 21.89
C ARG A 143 -7.66 14.80 21.95
N LEU A 144 -8.11 15.39 20.83
CA LEU A 144 -8.87 16.63 20.82
C LEU A 144 -10.26 16.48 21.44
N ASP A 145 -10.89 15.34 21.21
CA ASP A 145 -12.19 15.07 21.81
C ASP A 145 -12.11 15.04 23.34
N GLY A 146 -10.97 14.66 23.91
CA GLY A 146 -10.69 14.71 25.34
C GLY A 146 -10.63 16.14 25.92
N LEU A 147 -10.44 17.17 25.07
CA LEU A 147 -10.50 18.57 25.50
C LEU A 147 -11.95 19.09 25.64
N VAL A 148 -12.93 18.36 25.14
CA VAL A 148 -14.34 18.71 25.22
C VAL A 148 -15.00 17.92 26.33
N VAL A 149 -15.30 18.57 27.44
CA VAL A 149 -16.02 17.94 28.56
C VAL A 149 -17.51 17.94 28.23
N ARG A 150 -18.11 16.75 28.17
CA ARG A 150 -19.51 16.57 27.84
C ARG A 150 -20.32 16.01 29.03
N ALA A 151 -21.60 16.30 29.03
CA ALA A 151 -22.53 15.76 30.02
C ALA A 151 -22.65 14.23 29.87
N PRO A 152 -22.36 13.43 30.90
CA PRO A 152 -22.47 11.97 30.86
C PRO A 152 -23.90 11.43 30.89
N ILE A 153 -24.81 12.24 31.45
CA ILE A 153 -26.26 11.93 31.64
C ILE A 153 -27.09 13.18 31.39
N ASP A 154 -28.38 13.00 31.21
CA ASP A 154 -29.35 14.10 31.23
C ASP A 154 -29.51 14.62 32.64
N GLY A 155 -29.56 15.95 32.82
CA GLY A 155 -29.73 16.54 34.13
C GLY A 155 -29.37 18.02 34.18
N GLN A 156 -29.44 18.59 35.37
CA GLN A 156 -29.08 19.97 35.61
C GLN A 156 -27.61 20.05 36.04
N LEU A 157 -26.85 20.96 35.41
CA LEU A 157 -25.47 21.24 35.77
C LEU A 157 -25.44 22.00 37.11
N SER A 158 -25.06 21.31 38.19
CA SER A 158 -25.09 21.89 39.55
C SER A 158 -23.87 22.78 39.84
N TYR A 159 -22.67 22.39 39.41
CA TYR A 159 -21.45 23.13 39.68
C TYR A 159 -20.33 22.78 38.68
N VAL A 160 -19.56 23.79 38.26
CA VAL A 160 -18.35 23.63 37.44
C VAL A 160 -17.17 24.22 38.19
N ASN A 161 -16.31 23.39 38.74
CA ASN A 161 -15.09 23.84 39.44
C ASN A 161 -13.99 24.25 38.43
N ALA A 162 -14.31 25.25 37.59
CA ALA A 162 -13.37 25.81 36.64
C ALA A 162 -13.66 27.29 36.41
N THR A 163 -12.61 28.09 36.44
CA THR A 163 -12.70 29.51 36.04
C THR A 163 -12.04 29.74 34.69
N PRO A 164 -12.60 30.63 33.84
CA PRO A 164 -11.97 30.97 32.58
C PRO A 164 -10.53 31.45 32.76
N GLY A 165 -9.56 30.84 32.06
CA GLY A 165 -8.14 31.17 32.17
C GLY A 165 -7.38 30.39 33.24
N GLN A 166 -8.03 29.56 34.02
CA GLN A 166 -7.38 28.67 34.98
C GLN A 166 -6.63 27.55 34.24
N GLN A 167 -5.40 27.28 34.68
CA GLN A 167 -4.61 26.15 34.23
C GLN A 167 -5.08 24.89 34.96
N VAL A 168 -5.38 23.82 34.21
CA VAL A 168 -5.84 22.53 34.75
C VAL A 168 -4.76 21.49 34.53
#